data_995b11945394fc139c497ce4cdfa8c1f
#
_entry.id   995b11945394fc139c497ce4cdfa8c1f
#
_cell.length_a   1.000
_cell.length_b   1.000
_cell.length_c   1.000
_cell.angle_alpha   90.00
_cell.angle_beta   90.00
_cell.angle_gamma   90.00
#
_symmetry.space_group_name_H-M   'P 1'
#
loop_
_entity.id
_entity.type
_entity.pdbx_description
1 polymer ?
#
loop_
_entity_poly.entity_id
_entity_poly.type
_entity_poly.pdbx_seq_one_letter_code
_entity_poly.pdbx_strand_id
1 'polypeptide(L)'
;MQPYRYHVFACDQQKPEGIPCCSARGSRQVLDALRAEVAAQGLGDQVQVTACGSLGLCERGPNLVIYPEGVWYSGVTPADVPEIVRSHFGGGVPVARLLNRDAAAARAEIAANKQKMQGALRAREAAGALPDELAQAIRGFQESRAILTAIELDAFTAVGGGASAPAAAQAMGTDSRATEMLLNAVAALGLLAKRDGVFHNTPLSARYFAAGSPDDARAATMHTANLWRRWSTLTECVRAGTAVARREPRAPDDQWTEPFIAAMHRNARERAPHVVRAVGTAGVGRMLDVGGGSAAYSIAFAQAGDGLCAEVLDRPEVLAIARRHVEAAGLAGLVTLRAGDLRVDDLGSGFDLVLVSAICHMLGPEENLDLLRRCRQALVPGGRVVVQDFILEADKAAPRMAALFSLNMLVGTEHGASYSENEYAGWLAAAGFQDVTHVRLPGPSGLMVARRAG
;
A
#
# COMPACT_ATOMS: atom_id res chain seq x y z
N MET A 1 -2.90 31.69 -17.04
CA MET A 1 -3.42 31.66 -15.66
C MET A 1 -2.41 30.89 -14.83
N GLN A 2 -1.89 31.46 -13.75
CA GLN A 2 -0.99 30.75 -12.81
C GLN A 2 -1.83 30.38 -11.57
N PRO A 3 -2.02 29.08 -11.27
CA PRO A 3 -2.85 28.67 -10.15
C PRO A 3 -2.17 28.92 -8.79
N TYR A 4 -0.83 29.05 -8.77
CA TYR A 4 -0.05 29.35 -7.57
C TYR A 4 0.80 30.61 -7.76
N ARG A 5 1.06 31.32 -6.67
CA ARG A 5 1.99 32.46 -6.66
C ARG A 5 3.42 32.00 -6.93
N TYR A 6 3.79 30.87 -6.31
CA TYR A 6 5.10 30.24 -6.49
C TYR A 6 4.97 28.76 -6.83
N HIS A 7 5.74 28.30 -7.80
CA HIS A 7 5.93 26.89 -8.11
C HIS A 7 7.39 26.51 -7.90
N VAL A 8 7.65 25.69 -6.90
CA VAL A 8 8.99 25.25 -6.52
C VAL A 8 9.23 23.87 -7.13
N PHE A 9 10.27 23.76 -7.95
CA PHE A 9 10.77 22.48 -8.45
C PHE A 9 12.02 22.09 -7.66
N ALA A 10 11.93 21.01 -6.89
CA ALA A 10 13.03 20.45 -6.12
C ALA A 10 13.57 19.19 -6.82
N CYS A 11 14.85 19.21 -7.18
CA CYS A 11 15.49 18.06 -7.82
C CYS A 11 15.67 16.91 -6.83
N ASP A 12 15.05 15.76 -7.09
CA ASP A 12 15.16 14.55 -6.27
C ASP A 12 15.61 13.31 -7.08
N GLN A 13 16.32 13.56 -8.19
CA GLN A 13 16.76 12.47 -9.05
C GLN A 13 17.91 11.70 -8.44
N GLN A 14 17.76 10.35 -8.39
CA GLN A 14 18.87 9.43 -8.23
C GLN A 14 19.60 9.25 -9.56
N LYS A 15 20.92 9.02 -9.49
CA LYS A 15 21.75 8.72 -10.65
C LYS A 15 22.61 7.50 -10.37
N PRO A 16 23.15 6.85 -11.42
CA PRO A 16 24.08 5.76 -11.27
C PRO A 16 25.24 6.09 -10.34
N GLU A 17 25.80 5.06 -9.71
CA GLU A 17 26.94 5.21 -8.79
C GLU A 17 28.10 5.95 -9.48
N GLY A 18 28.75 6.83 -8.71
CA GLY A 18 29.84 7.68 -9.20
C GLY A 18 29.40 8.93 -9.96
N ILE A 19 28.10 9.15 -10.19
CA ILE A 19 27.58 10.37 -10.79
C ILE A 19 26.93 11.25 -9.72
N PRO A 20 27.38 12.50 -9.52
CA PRO A 20 26.79 13.40 -8.55
C PRO A 20 25.31 13.61 -8.79
N CYS A 21 24.51 13.54 -7.69
CA CYS A 21 23.07 13.77 -7.75
C CYS A 21 22.57 14.46 -6.49
N CYS A 22 21.45 15.16 -6.59
CA CYS A 22 20.83 15.86 -5.47
C CYS A 22 20.30 14.87 -4.41
N SER A 23 19.79 13.72 -4.83
CA SER A 23 19.29 12.67 -3.92
C SER A 23 20.36 12.20 -2.93
N ALA A 24 21.59 11.92 -3.41
CA ALA A 24 22.71 11.53 -2.56
C ALA A 24 23.21 12.64 -1.62
N ARG A 25 22.74 13.89 -1.81
CA ARG A 25 23.09 15.08 -1.02
C ARG A 25 21.96 15.55 -0.11
N GLY A 26 20.94 14.71 0.12
CA GLY A 26 19.87 15.04 1.04
C GLY A 26 18.71 15.85 0.45
N SER A 27 18.50 15.84 -0.87
CA SER A 27 17.40 16.58 -1.48
C SER A 27 16.02 16.14 -1.01
N ARG A 28 15.87 14.87 -0.65
CA ARG A 28 14.61 14.35 -0.10
C ARG A 28 14.24 15.04 1.20
N GLN A 29 15.20 15.19 2.11
CA GLN A 29 14.99 15.90 3.39
C GLN A 29 14.63 17.37 3.16
N VAL A 30 15.25 18.02 2.16
CA VAL A 30 14.91 19.41 1.79
C VAL A 30 13.47 19.49 1.25
N LEU A 31 13.09 18.57 0.38
CA LEU A 31 11.74 18.50 -0.21
C LEU A 31 10.66 18.32 0.86
N ASP A 32 10.88 17.39 1.79
CA ASP A 32 9.95 17.09 2.86
C ASP A 32 9.86 18.28 3.86
N ALA A 33 11.00 18.91 4.19
CA ALA A 33 11.03 20.11 5.01
C ALA A 33 10.29 21.29 4.35
N LEU A 34 10.46 21.51 3.04
CA LEU A 34 9.73 22.53 2.30
C LEU A 34 8.22 22.35 2.36
N ARG A 35 7.75 21.12 2.13
CA ARG A 35 6.32 20.81 2.21
C ARG A 35 5.75 21.03 3.60
N ALA A 36 6.48 20.59 4.63
CA ALA A 36 6.09 20.77 6.02
C ALA A 36 6.03 22.26 6.40
N GLU A 37 7.05 23.04 6.04
CA GLU A 37 7.12 24.46 6.39
C GLU A 37 6.08 25.30 5.65
N VAL A 38 5.85 25.03 4.36
CA VAL A 38 4.78 25.67 3.56
C VAL A 38 3.42 25.41 4.19
N ALA A 39 3.15 24.19 4.62
CA ALA A 39 1.90 23.84 5.31
C ALA A 39 1.80 24.53 6.69
N ALA A 40 2.87 24.52 7.47
CA ALA A 40 2.90 25.14 8.80
C ALA A 40 2.64 26.65 8.77
N GLN A 41 3.08 27.32 7.70
CA GLN A 41 2.86 28.77 7.49
C GLN A 41 1.55 29.10 6.75
N GLY A 42 0.71 28.11 6.46
CA GLY A 42 -0.58 28.31 5.79
C GLY A 42 -0.47 28.79 4.34
N LEU A 43 0.65 28.49 3.67
CA LEU A 43 0.93 28.94 2.28
C LEU A 43 0.55 27.91 1.21
N GLY A 44 -0.13 26.82 1.56
CA GLY A 44 -0.46 25.71 0.65
C GLY A 44 -1.23 26.13 -0.60
N ASP A 45 -2.08 27.14 -0.51
CA ASP A 45 -2.85 27.67 -1.65
C ASP A 45 -2.02 28.60 -2.55
N GLN A 46 -0.86 29.05 -2.09
CA GLN A 46 0.01 29.99 -2.80
C GLN A 46 1.28 29.34 -3.35
N VAL A 47 1.75 28.27 -2.72
CA VAL A 47 3.04 27.63 -3.04
C VAL A 47 2.86 26.15 -3.33
N GLN A 48 3.16 25.75 -4.57
CA GLN A 48 3.22 24.33 -4.98
C GLN A 48 4.65 23.84 -4.91
N VAL A 49 4.91 22.76 -4.16
CA VAL A 49 6.23 22.13 -4.08
C VAL A 49 6.20 20.78 -4.82
N THR A 50 6.93 20.72 -5.94
CA THR A 50 6.99 19.58 -6.86
C THR A 50 8.37 18.96 -6.87
N ALA A 51 8.46 17.64 -6.66
CA ALA A 51 9.68 16.90 -6.96
C ALA A 51 9.89 16.82 -8.48
N CYS A 52 11.11 17.03 -8.94
CA CYS A 52 11.42 16.96 -10.35
C CYS A 52 12.68 16.15 -10.63
N GLY A 53 12.89 15.82 -11.91
CA GLY A 53 14.11 15.23 -12.40
C GLY A 53 15.31 16.20 -12.31
N SER A 54 16.41 15.82 -12.95
CA SER A 54 17.67 16.59 -12.85
C SER A 54 17.55 18.01 -13.37
N LEU A 55 17.87 18.98 -12.51
CA LEU A 55 18.06 20.37 -12.89
C LEU A 55 19.46 20.65 -13.51
N GLY A 56 20.33 19.64 -13.52
CA GLY A 56 21.64 19.71 -14.18
C GLY A 56 22.79 20.25 -13.36
N LEU A 57 22.57 20.94 -12.24
CA LEU A 57 23.60 21.49 -11.33
C LEU A 57 23.96 20.50 -10.21
N CYS A 58 24.33 19.29 -10.60
CA CYS A 58 24.42 18.15 -9.68
C CYS A 58 25.57 18.26 -8.68
N GLU A 59 26.64 18.95 -9.04
CA GLU A 59 27.81 19.19 -8.17
C GLU A 59 27.46 20.14 -7.01
N ARG A 60 26.46 20.99 -7.20
CA ARG A 60 26.03 22.04 -6.26
C ARG A 60 24.73 21.70 -5.52
N GLY A 61 24.18 20.49 -5.69
CA GLY A 61 22.90 20.11 -5.08
C GLY A 61 22.93 20.04 -3.55
N PRO A 62 21.75 20.03 -2.92
CA PRO A 62 20.39 20.11 -3.47
C PRO A 62 20.06 21.43 -4.19
N ASN A 63 19.29 21.31 -5.28
CA ASN A 63 18.91 22.47 -6.11
C ASN A 63 17.41 22.66 -6.14
N LEU A 64 16.98 23.94 -6.09
CA LEU A 64 15.59 24.35 -6.27
C LEU A 64 15.49 25.38 -7.39
N VAL A 65 14.40 25.32 -8.15
CA VAL A 65 13.99 26.37 -9.08
C VAL A 65 12.62 26.86 -8.72
N ILE A 66 12.46 28.17 -8.64
CA ILE A 66 11.22 28.81 -8.21
C ILE A 66 10.72 29.71 -9.32
N TYR A 67 9.50 29.44 -9.76
CA TYR A 67 8.77 30.27 -10.73
C TYR A 67 7.68 31.08 -10.02
N PRO A 68 7.31 32.27 -10.59
CA PRO A 68 7.62 32.78 -11.94
C PRO A 68 8.97 33.50 -12.09
N GLU A 69 9.67 33.82 -10.98
CA GLU A 69 10.88 34.67 -11.06
C GLU A 69 12.07 33.96 -11.71
N GLY A 70 12.02 32.64 -11.85
CA GLY A 70 13.15 31.85 -12.35
C GLY A 70 14.35 31.84 -11.42
N VAL A 71 14.10 31.91 -10.11
CA VAL A 71 15.14 31.90 -9.07
C VAL A 71 15.71 30.51 -8.90
N TRP A 72 17.04 30.39 -8.98
CA TRP A 72 17.77 29.15 -8.75
C TRP A 72 18.52 29.19 -7.43
N TYR A 73 18.22 28.25 -6.54
CA TYR A 73 18.97 27.99 -5.32
C TYR A 73 19.81 26.73 -5.44
N SER A 74 21.02 26.76 -4.91
CA SER A 74 21.95 25.63 -4.88
C SER A 74 22.50 25.40 -3.48
N GLY A 75 22.83 24.14 -3.14
CA GLY A 75 23.37 23.76 -1.84
C GLY A 75 22.39 23.94 -0.69
N VAL A 76 21.09 23.83 -0.96
CA VAL A 76 20.05 24.02 0.04
C VAL A 76 20.07 22.87 1.06
N THR A 77 19.98 23.20 2.33
CA THR A 77 19.86 22.27 3.44
C THR A 77 18.47 22.39 4.10
N PRO A 78 18.01 21.39 4.88
CA PRO A 78 16.77 21.54 5.63
C PRO A 78 16.77 22.76 6.58
N ALA A 79 17.92 23.19 7.09
CA ALA A 79 18.05 24.36 7.95
C ALA A 79 17.78 25.69 7.20
N ASP A 80 17.94 25.72 5.90
CA ASP A 80 17.68 26.90 5.06
C ASP A 80 16.19 27.10 4.76
N VAL A 81 15.39 26.04 4.88
CA VAL A 81 13.99 26.01 4.46
C VAL A 81 13.13 27.07 5.17
N PRO A 82 13.18 27.26 6.50
CA PRO A 82 12.40 28.28 7.17
C PRO A 82 12.72 29.70 6.68
N GLU A 83 13.97 29.97 6.34
CA GLU A 83 14.36 31.28 5.78
C GLU A 83 13.80 31.45 4.36
N ILE A 84 13.87 30.44 3.50
CA ILE A 84 13.33 30.47 2.14
C ILE A 84 11.81 30.74 2.20
N VAL A 85 11.08 30.00 3.02
CA VAL A 85 9.61 30.14 3.10
C VAL A 85 9.22 31.52 3.63
N ARG A 86 9.84 32.00 4.71
CA ARG A 86 9.54 33.31 5.30
C ARG A 86 9.95 34.48 4.40
N SER A 87 11.21 34.49 3.91
CA SER A 87 11.74 35.63 3.15
C SER A 87 11.25 35.64 1.70
N HIS A 88 11.34 34.49 1.01
CA HIS A 88 11.00 34.47 -0.41
C HIS A 88 9.49 34.31 -0.63
N PHE A 89 8.85 33.29 -0.04
CA PHE A 89 7.43 33.05 -0.31
C PHE A 89 6.51 34.01 0.46
N GLY A 90 6.86 34.34 1.69
CA GLY A 90 6.12 35.33 2.50
C GLY A 90 6.42 36.78 2.12
N GLY A 91 7.72 37.11 2.00
CA GLY A 91 8.19 38.48 1.81
C GLY A 91 8.53 38.87 0.36
N GLY A 92 8.56 37.94 -0.59
CA GLY A 92 8.94 38.20 -1.98
C GLY A 92 10.44 38.49 -2.19
N VAL A 93 11.29 38.23 -1.18
CA VAL A 93 12.72 38.52 -1.23
C VAL A 93 13.53 37.24 -1.26
N PRO A 94 14.17 36.89 -2.38
CA PRO A 94 15.01 35.70 -2.48
C PRO A 94 16.18 35.71 -1.49
N VAL A 95 16.55 34.52 -0.98
CA VAL A 95 17.66 34.32 -0.04
C VAL A 95 19.00 34.43 -0.77
N ALA A 96 19.66 35.58 -0.63
CA ALA A 96 20.81 36.01 -1.44
C ALA A 96 22.00 35.03 -1.41
N ARG A 97 22.27 34.37 -0.27
CA ARG A 97 23.41 33.44 -0.10
C ARG A 97 23.24 32.11 -0.85
N LEU A 98 22.01 31.73 -1.17
CA LEU A 98 21.68 30.47 -1.86
C LEU A 98 21.53 30.66 -3.37
N LEU A 99 21.51 31.92 -3.85
CA LEU A 99 21.28 32.23 -5.25
C LEU A 99 22.42 31.74 -6.14
N ASN A 100 22.07 31.05 -7.19
CA ASN A 100 22.96 30.84 -8.31
C ASN A 100 22.83 32.04 -9.27
N ARG A 101 23.82 32.94 -9.24
CA ARG A 101 23.78 34.24 -9.96
C ARG A 101 24.42 34.21 -11.33
N ASP A 102 25.27 33.20 -11.59
CA ASP A 102 25.98 33.11 -12.88
C ASP A 102 25.23 32.13 -13.81
N ALA A 103 24.35 32.69 -14.60
CA ALA A 103 23.58 31.94 -15.58
C ALA A 103 24.42 31.33 -16.71
N ALA A 104 25.58 31.92 -17.02
CA ALA A 104 26.49 31.40 -18.06
C ALA A 104 27.23 30.16 -17.52
N ALA A 105 27.82 30.26 -16.32
CA ALA A 105 28.45 29.14 -15.65
C ALA A 105 27.46 27.99 -15.37
N ALA A 106 26.24 28.33 -14.94
CA ALA A 106 25.18 27.32 -14.73
C ALA A 106 24.83 26.57 -16.03
N ARG A 107 24.66 27.28 -17.14
CA ARG A 107 24.40 26.65 -18.46
C ARG A 107 25.55 25.75 -18.90
N ALA A 108 26.80 26.20 -18.74
CA ALA A 108 27.97 25.39 -19.07
C ALA A 108 28.05 24.11 -18.24
N GLU A 109 27.80 24.21 -16.92
CA GLU A 109 27.78 23.06 -16.02
C GLU A 109 26.63 22.09 -16.36
N ILE A 110 25.44 22.60 -16.64
CA ILE A 110 24.28 21.78 -17.07
C ILE A 110 24.62 20.99 -18.33
N ALA A 111 25.24 21.67 -19.35
CA ALA A 111 25.63 21.02 -20.59
C ALA A 111 26.69 19.93 -20.36
N ALA A 112 27.72 20.22 -19.56
CA ALA A 112 28.78 19.27 -19.22
C ALA A 112 28.22 18.05 -18.45
N ASN A 113 27.36 18.27 -17.45
CA ASN A 113 26.72 17.21 -16.69
C ASN A 113 25.79 16.35 -17.55
N LYS A 114 25.06 16.94 -18.49
CA LYS A 114 24.24 16.23 -19.47
C LYS A 114 25.10 15.32 -20.37
N GLN A 115 26.20 15.85 -20.89
CA GLN A 115 27.13 15.09 -21.73
C GLN A 115 27.79 13.94 -20.95
N LYS A 116 28.26 14.20 -19.71
CA LYS A 116 28.81 13.19 -18.79
C LYS A 116 27.81 12.06 -18.50
N MET A 117 26.54 12.41 -18.23
CA MET A 117 25.49 11.44 -18.00
C MET A 117 25.21 10.59 -19.24
N GLN A 118 25.09 11.22 -20.41
CA GLN A 118 24.87 10.49 -21.66
C GLN A 118 26.05 9.56 -22.00
N GLY A 119 27.30 10.01 -21.78
CA GLY A 119 28.49 9.18 -21.94
C GLY A 119 28.47 7.95 -21.01
N ALA A 120 28.13 8.15 -19.75
CA ALA A 120 28.03 7.04 -18.77
C ALA A 120 26.95 6.04 -19.15
N LEU A 121 25.77 6.50 -19.59
CA LEU A 121 24.69 5.62 -20.04
C LEU A 121 25.12 4.80 -21.26
N ARG A 122 25.72 5.43 -22.28
CA ARG A 122 26.21 4.71 -23.46
C ARG A 122 27.30 3.68 -23.11
N ALA A 123 28.22 4.03 -22.20
CA ALA A 123 29.26 3.10 -21.76
C ALA A 123 28.66 1.88 -21.04
N ARG A 124 27.63 2.08 -20.23
CA ARG A 124 26.91 0.99 -19.56
C ARG A 124 26.15 0.11 -20.56
N GLU A 125 25.45 0.71 -21.52
CA GLU A 125 24.78 -0.02 -22.60
C GLU A 125 25.77 -0.85 -23.42
N ALA A 126 26.91 -0.27 -23.80
CA ALA A 126 27.98 -0.97 -24.53
C ALA A 126 28.60 -2.12 -23.73
N ALA A 127 28.61 -2.01 -22.40
CA ALA A 127 29.05 -3.07 -21.49
C ALA A 127 27.95 -4.13 -21.22
N GLY A 128 26.79 -4.04 -21.86
CA GLY A 128 25.67 -4.98 -21.65
C GLY A 128 25.01 -4.87 -20.28
N ALA A 129 25.18 -3.75 -19.56
CA ALA A 129 24.55 -3.55 -18.27
C ALA A 129 23.03 -3.39 -18.42
N LEU A 130 22.29 -4.02 -17.53
CA LEU A 130 20.84 -3.83 -17.46
C LEU A 130 20.48 -2.35 -17.17
N PRO A 131 19.40 -1.82 -17.76
CA PRO A 131 18.84 -0.53 -17.35
C PRO A 131 18.64 -0.48 -15.84
N ASP A 132 18.91 0.68 -15.22
CA ASP A 132 18.84 0.81 -13.74
C ASP A 132 17.48 0.43 -13.17
N GLU A 133 16.40 0.83 -13.83
CA GLU A 133 15.04 0.51 -13.43
C GLU A 133 14.77 -1.00 -13.40
N LEU A 134 15.28 -1.73 -14.42
CA LEU A 134 15.14 -3.19 -14.47
C LEU A 134 16.04 -3.85 -13.42
N ALA A 135 17.28 -3.41 -13.27
CA ALA A 135 18.19 -3.91 -12.25
C ALA A 135 17.64 -3.69 -10.83
N GLN A 136 17.05 -2.52 -10.58
CA GLN A 136 16.38 -2.20 -9.30
C GLN A 136 15.14 -3.09 -9.09
N ALA A 137 14.31 -3.28 -10.11
CA ALA A 137 13.14 -4.15 -10.01
C ALA A 137 13.54 -5.59 -9.65
N ILE A 138 14.60 -6.12 -10.27
CA ILE A 138 15.12 -7.47 -10.00
C ILE A 138 15.65 -7.57 -8.56
N ARG A 139 16.32 -6.53 -8.04
CA ARG A 139 16.92 -6.51 -6.70
C ARG A 139 15.97 -6.03 -5.60
N GLY A 140 14.79 -5.53 -5.93
CA GLY A 140 13.83 -4.96 -4.96
C GLY A 140 13.45 -5.91 -3.82
N PHE A 141 13.62 -7.22 -4.03
CA PHE A 141 13.41 -8.22 -2.99
C PHE A 141 14.34 -8.05 -1.78
N GLN A 142 15.57 -7.50 -1.97
CA GLN A 142 16.54 -7.33 -0.88
C GLN A 142 16.06 -6.29 0.13
N GLU A 143 15.56 -5.14 -0.36
CA GLU A 143 14.99 -4.09 0.49
C GLU A 143 13.77 -4.60 1.26
N SER A 144 12.83 -5.24 0.53
CA SER A 144 11.64 -5.83 1.15
C SER A 144 12.02 -6.85 2.22
N ARG A 145 12.99 -7.75 1.95
CA ARG A 145 13.39 -8.77 2.90
C ARG A 145 14.07 -8.18 4.15
N ALA A 146 14.92 -7.15 3.99
CA ALA A 146 15.55 -6.47 5.12
C ALA A 146 14.51 -5.84 6.05
N ILE A 147 13.51 -5.15 5.48
CA ILE A 147 12.41 -4.53 6.25
C ILE A 147 11.59 -5.61 6.97
N LEU A 148 11.18 -6.66 6.27
CA LEU A 148 10.39 -7.74 6.85
C LEU A 148 11.16 -8.46 7.95
N THR A 149 12.47 -8.72 7.78
CA THR A 149 13.32 -9.32 8.81
C THR A 149 13.41 -8.44 10.06
N ALA A 150 13.54 -7.12 9.89
CA ALA A 150 13.55 -6.20 11.03
C ALA A 150 12.22 -6.22 11.80
N ILE A 151 11.09 -6.41 11.11
CA ILE A 151 9.76 -6.52 11.73
C ILE A 151 9.60 -7.90 12.40
N GLU A 152 10.01 -8.99 11.74
CA GLU A 152 9.98 -10.35 12.30
C GLU A 152 10.77 -10.46 13.62
N LEU A 153 11.90 -9.75 13.70
CA LEU A 153 12.76 -9.72 14.88
C LEU A 153 12.37 -8.65 15.91
N ASP A 154 11.31 -7.88 15.64
CA ASP A 154 10.87 -6.74 16.47
C ASP A 154 11.96 -5.68 16.70
N ALA A 155 12.79 -5.44 15.68
CA ALA A 155 13.96 -4.57 15.77
C ALA A 155 13.60 -3.12 16.12
N PHE A 156 12.48 -2.60 15.63
CA PHE A 156 12.04 -1.24 15.90
C PHE A 156 11.62 -1.03 17.36
N THR A 157 11.03 -2.04 18.00
CA THR A 157 10.75 -2.02 19.44
C THR A 157 12.03 -2.14 20.25
N ALA A 158 12.95 -3.04 19.83
CA ALA A 158 14.25 -3.22 20.48
C ALA A 158 15.13 -1.96 20.42
N VAL A 159 15.04 -1.20 19.33
CA VAL A 159 15.72 0.11 19.20
C VAL A 159 15.06 1.16 20.10
N GLY A 160 13.72 1.17 20.22
CA GLY A 160 12.99 2.08 21.10
C GLY A 160 13.37 3.55 20.91
N GLY A 161 13.71 4.23 22.00
CA GLY A 161 14.17 5.63 22.01
C GLY A 161 15.63 5.81 21.59
N GLY A 162 16.40 4.72 21.45
CA GLY A 162 17.79 4.70 21.03
C GLY A 162 18.54 3.49 21.59
N ALA A 163 19.18 2.69 20.73
CA ALA A 163 19.97 1.54 21.13
C ALA A 163 21.22 1.36 20.26
N SER A 164 22.31 0.89 20.87
CA SER A 164 23.45 0.37 20.11
C SER A 164 23.12 -1.00 19.52
N ALA A 165 23.85 -1.43 18.48
CA ALA A 165 23.63 -2.75 17.89
C ALA A 165 23.76 -3.91 18.90
N PRO A 166 24.74 -3.93 19.81
CA PRO A 166 24.80 -4.96 20.86
C PRO A 166 23.59 -4.94 21.80
N ALA A 167 23.08 -3.77 22.20
CA ALA A 167 21.91 -3.67 23.06
C ALA A 167 20.63 -4.16 22.35
N ALA A 168 20.44 -3.77 21.09
CA ALA A 168 19.34 -4.26 20.27
C ALA A 168 19.43 -5.78 20.05
N ALA A 169 20.62 -6.31 19.75
CA ALA A 169 20.86 -7.74 19.60
C ALA A 169 20.49 -8.54 20.84
N GLN A 170 20.87 -8.03 22.02
CA GLN A 170 20.50 -8.65 23.30
C GLN A 170 19.00 -8.70 23.50
N ALA A 171 18.29 -7.56 23.18
CA ALA A 171 16.84 -7.48 23.29
C ALA A 171 16.11 -8.44 22.32
N MET A 172 16.65 -8.64 21.12
CA MET A 172 16.10 -9.53 20.08
C MET A 172 16.56 -10.99 20.21
N GLY A 173 17.57 -11.30 21.07
CA GLY A 173 18.17 -12.63 21.14
C GLY A 173 18.95 -13.03 19.87
N THR A 174 19.63 -12.09 19.23
CA THR A 174 20.30 -12.24 17.94
C THR A 174 21.82 -12.01 18.04
N ASP A 175 22.57 -12.39 17.00
CA ASP A 175 24.01 -12.09 16.91
C ASP A 175 24.26 -10.58 16.72
N SER A 176 25.18 -10.02 17.50
CA SER A 176 25.43 -8.56 17.53
C SER A 176 25.94 -8.02 16.18
N ARG A 177 26.84 -8.76 15.51
CA ARG A 177 27.39 -8.35 14.20
C ARG A 177 26.32 -8.38 13.10
N ALA A 178 25.55 -9.45 13.05
CA ALA A 178 24.46 -9.60 12.09
C ALA A 178 23.37 -8.55 12.33
N THR A 179 23.05 -8.25 13.58
CA THR A 179 22.13 -7.18 13.97
C THR A 179 22.62 -5.83 13.49
N GLU A 180 23.91 -5.50 13.70
CA GLU A 180 24.44 -4.23 13.18
C GLU A 180 24.32 -4.11 11.68
N MET A 181 24.57 -5.20 10.92
CA MET A 181 24.41 -5.21 9.47
C MET A 181 22.94 -4.93 9.07
N LEU A 182 21.99 -5.59 9.73
CA LEU A 182 20.57 -5.38 9.50
C LEU A 182 20.15 -3.95 9.82
N LEU A 183 20.50 -3.42 11.00
CA LEU A 183 20.13 -2.07 11.41
C LEU A 183 20.78 -1.00 10.52
N ASN A 184 22.00 -1.20 10.03
CA ASN A 184 22.64 -0.32 9.06
C ASN A 184 21.88 -0.30 7.73
N ALA A 185 21.45 -1.49 7.23
CA ALA A 185 20.65 -1.58 6.02
C ALA A 185 19.29 -0.87 6.18
N VAL A 186 18.61 -1.08 7.29
CA VAL A 186 17.33 -0.44 7.62
C VAL A 186 17.48 1.08 7.80
N ALA A 187 18.62 1.54 8.32
CA ALA A 187 18.95 2.97 8.38
C ALA A 187 19.21 3.56 6.98
N ALA A 188 19.91 2.85 6.11
CA ALA A 188 20.11 3.25 4.72
C ALA A 188 18.77 3.34 3.94
N LEU A 189 17.78 2.53 4.32
CA LEU A 189 16.41 2.58 3.78
C LEU A 189 15.55 3.70 4.40
N GLY A 190 16.09 4.50 5.32
CA GLY A 190 15.40 5.65 5.93
C GLY A 190 14.37 5.28 7.02
N LEU A 191 14.39 4.05 7.53
CA LEU A 191 13.50 3.62 8.62
C LEU A 191 14.15 3.76 9.99
N LEU A 192 15.49 3.82 10.06
CA LEU A 192 16.23 4.18 11.27
C LEU A 192 17.17 5.34 10.97
N ALA A 193 17.60 6.06 12.01
CA ALA A 193 18.69 7.02 11.97
C ALA A 193 19.84 6.51 12.86
N LYS A 194 21.08 6.55 12.36
CA LYS A 194 22.28 6.21 13.15
C LYS A 194 23.04 7.49 13.52
N ARG A 195 23.26 7.71 14.81
CA ARG A 195 24.01 8.86 15.35
C ARG A 195 24.96 8.34 16.42
N ASP A 196 26.24 8.62 16.29
CA ASP A 196 27.30 8.22 17.26
C ASP A 196 27.24 6.73 17.66
N GLY A 197 26.97 5.85 16.69
CA GLY A 197 26.87 4.41 16.90
C GLY A 197 25.53 3.93 17.49
N VAL A 198 24.60 4.83 17.81
CA VAL A 198 23.27 4.55 18.34
C VAL A 198 22.23 4.66 17.22
N PHE A 199 21.36 3.66 17.14
CA PHE A 199 20.22 3.65 16.22
C PHE A 199 18.99 4.23 16.90
N HIS A 200 18.22 4.99 16.15
CA HIS A 200 16.97 5.62 16.59
C HIS A 200 15.88 5.36 15.55
N ASN A 201 14.66 5.15 16.02
CA ASN A 201 13.53 5.11 15.13
C ASN A 201 13.31 6.45 14.44
N THR A 202 12.97 6.44 13.15
CA THR A 202 12.40 7.62 12.50
C THR A 202 10.94 7.80 12.96
N PRO A 203 10.32 8.99 12.77
CA PRO A 203 8.90 9.17 13.05
C PRO A 203 8.01 8.12 12.36
N LEU A 204 8.40 7.71 11.15
CA LEU A 204 7.66 6.69 10.38
C LEU A 204 7.72 5.32 11.05
N SER A 205 8.92 4.82 11.36
CA SER A 205 9.07 3.49 11.96
C SER A 205 8.56 3.44 13.40
N ALA A 206 8.74 4.50 14.19
CA ALA A 206 8.16 4.61 15.52
C ALA A 206 6.63 4.51 15.50
N ARG A 207 6.00 5.15 14.51
CA ARG A 207 4.56 5.15 14.37
C ARG A 207 3.99 3.80 13.94
N TYR A 208 4.63 3.10 12.98
CA TYR A 208 4.05 1.93 12.36
C TYR A 208 4.66 0.60 12.80
N PHE A 209 5.89 0.58 13.32
CA PHE A 209 6.64 -0.65 13.56
C PHE A 209 7.19 -0.81 14.98
N ALA A 210 6.99 0.16 15.87
CA ALA A 210 7.32 0.02 17.29
C ALA A 210 6.08 -0.38 18.11
N ALA A 211 6.29 -1.21 19.13
CA ALA A 211 5.23 -1.64 20.05
C ALA A 211 4.58 -0.45 20.78
N GLY A 212 3.27 -0.54 21.01
CA GLY A 212 2.52 0.45 21.78
C GLY A 212 2.08 1.69 21.01
N SER A 213 2.38 1.77 19.70
CA SER A 213 1.82 2.82 18.85
C SER A 213 0.34 2.53 18.52
N PRO A 214 -0.52 3.55 18.52
CA PRO A 214 -1.92 3.38 18.11
C PRO A 214 -2.08 2.98 16.62
N ASP A 215 -1.04 3.25 15.81
CA ASP A 215 -1.01 2.91 14.38
C ASP A 215 -0.16 1.65 14.08
N ASP A 216 0.16 0.84 15.08
CA ASP A 216 1.00 -0.35 14.94
C ASP A 216 0.52 -1.25 13.79
N ALA A 217 1.38 -1.42 12.79
CA ALA A 217 1.12 -2.20 11.58
C ALA A 217 1.89 -3.53 11.53
N ARG A 218 2.64 -3.89 12.59
CA ARG A 218 3.50 -5.08 12.61
C ARG A 218 2.71 -6.35 12.32
N ALA A 219 1.59 -6.58 13.01
CA ALA A 219 0.74 -7.75 12.78
C ALA A 219 0.28 -7.85 11.31
N ALA A 220 -0.15 -6.73 10.71
CA ALA A 220 -0.54 -6.70 9.31
C ALA A 220 0.64 -6.95 8.36
N THR A 221 1.83 -6.45 8.70
CA THR A 221 3.05 -6.63 7.89
C THR A 221 3.60 -8.05 8.01
N MET A 222 3.40 -8.73 9.14
CA MET A 222 3.74 -10.14 9.32
C MET A 222 2.99 -11.05 8.34
N HIS A 223 1.79 -10.67 7.90
CA HIS A 223 1.11 -11.37 6.82
C HIS A 223 1.97 -11.36 5.52
N THR A 224 2.56 -10.22 5.18
CA THR A 224 3.46 -10.10 4.01
C THR A 224 4.75 -10.93 4.19
N ALA A 225 5.33 -10.93 5.39
CA ALA A 225 6.48 -11.77 5.71
C ALA A 225 6.16 -13.27 5.53
N ASN A 226 4.96 -13.67 5.93
CA ASN A 226 4.48 -15.05 5.76
C ASN A 226 4.24 -15.43 4.28
N LEU A 227 3.87 -14.47 3.42
CA LEU A 227 3.75 -14.73 1.98
C LEU A 227 5.10 -15.04 1.33
N TRP A 228 6.21 -14.55 1.88
CA TRP A 228 7.56 -14.73 1.31
C TRP A 228 7.91 -16.19 1.01
N ARG A 229 7.62 -17.08 1.96
CA ARG A 229 7.89 -18.52 1.80
C ARG A 229 7.13 -19.13 0.62
N ARG A 230 5.88 -18.69 0.40
CA ARG A 230 5.07 -19.16 -0.74
C ARG A 230 5.57 -18.58 -2.05
N TRP A 231 5.89 -17.29 -2.08
CA TRP A 231 6.43 -16.64 -3.25
C TRP A 231 7.78 -17.21 -3.71
N SER A 232 8.59 -17.76 -2.81
CA SER A 232 9.82 -18.45 -3.18
C SER A 232 9.60 -19.71 -4.01
N THR A 233 8.37 -20.25 -4.04
CA THR A 233 7.99 -21.42 -4.86
C THR A 233 7.28 -21.05 -6.17
N LEU A 234 7.27 -19.77 -6.54
CA LEU A 234 6.50 -19.29 -7.71
C LEU A 234 6.88 -20.02 -9.01
N THR A 235 8.17 -20.28 -9.23
CA THR A 235 8.64 -20.97 -10.43
C THR A 235 8.05 -22.38 -10.55
N GLU A 236 8.02 -23.10 -9.44
CA GLU A 236 7.46 -24.46 -9.34
C GLU A 236 5.93 -24.41 -9.50
N CYS A 237 5.26 -23.42 -8.90
CA CYS A 237 3.82 -23.24 -9.05
C CYS A 237 3.43 -22.95 -10.52
N VAL A 238 4.20 -22.11 -11.22
CA VAL A 238 3.97 -21.84 -12.66
C VAL A 238 4.15 -23.11 -13.49
N ARG A 239 5.11 -23.97 -13.17
CA ARG A 239 5.30 -25.26 -13.87
C ARG A 239 4.17 -26.25 -13.58
N ALA A 240 3.67 -26.27 -12.36
CA ALA A 240 2.63 -27.19 -11.91
C ALA A 240 1.19 -26.73 -12.21
N GLY A 241 1.00 -25.44 -12.47
CA GLY A 241 -0.32 -24.82 -12.64
C GLY A 241 -1.12 -24.67 -11.35
N THR A 242 -0.49 -24.90 -10.18
CA THR A 242 -1.14 -24.86 -8.86
C THR A 242 -0.12 -24.59 -7.75
N ALA A 243 -0.58 -24.31 -6.54
CA ALA A 243 0.29 -24.16 -5.37
C ALA A 243 1.00 -25.48 -5.04
N VAL A 244 2.34 -25.48 -5.00
CA VAL A 244 3.17 -26.66 -4.70
C VAL A 244 3.57 -26.75 -3.23
N ALA A 245 3.63 -25.62 -2.52
CA ALA A 245 3.84 -25.64 -1.08
C ALA A 245 2.63 -26.31 -0.42
N ARG A 246 2.80 -27.53 0.09
CA ARG A 246 1.76 -28.16 0.91
C ARG A 246 1.39 -27.18 2.02
N ARG A 247 0.10 -26.91 2.17
CA ARG A 247 -0.42 -26.34 3.40
C ARG A 247 0.01 -27.31 4.50
N GLU A 248 1.00 -26.92 5.30
CA GLU A 248 1.19 -27.64 6.57
C GLU A 248 -0.17 -27.69 7.25
N PRO A 249 -0.61 -28.86 7.76
CA PRO A 249 -1.86 -28.93 8.52
C PRO A 249 -1.79 -27.82 9.56
N ARG A 250 -2.76 -26.93 9.56
CA ARG A 250 -2.83 -25.85 10.55
C ARG A 250 -2.78 -26.47 11.92
N ALA A 251 -1.72 -26.19 12.69
CA ALA A 251 -1.73 -26.49 14.11
C ALA A 251 -2.93 -25.78 14.75
N PRO A 252 -3.58 -26.39 15.74
CA PRO A 252 -4.70 -25.78 16.46
C PRO A 252 -4.34 -24.42 17.11
N ASP A 253 -3.04 -24.17 17.33
CA ASP A 253 -2.49 -22.94 17.92
C ASP A 253 -2.08 -21.97 16.80
N ASP A 254 -3.06 -21.32 16.21
CA ASP A 254 -2.97 -20.68 14.91
C ASP A 254 -2.41 -19.25 15.00
N GLN A 255 -1.09 -19.13 15.19
CA GLN A 255 -0.35 -17.86 15.09
C GLN A 255 -0.53 -17.14 13.73
N TRP A 256 -1.20 -17.77 12.76
CA TRP A 256 -1.47 -17.21 11.44
C TRP A 256 -2.82 -16.48 11.34
N THR A 257 -3.88 -17.02 11.95
CA THR A 257 -5.26 -16.52 11.73
C THR A 257 -5.40 -15.08 12.27
N GLU A 258 -4.91 -14.80 13.45
CA GLU A 258 -5.03 -13.48 14.06
C GLU A 258 -4.26 -12.39 13.30
N PRO A 259 -2.96 -12.55 12.91
CA PRO A 259 -2.26 -11.59 12.04
C PRO A 259 -2.92 -11.43 10.67
N PHE A 260 -3.41 -12.51 10.08
CA PHE A 260 -4.12 -12.46 8.80
C PHE A 260 -5.40 -11.64 8.89
N ILE A 261 -6.27 -11.93 9.88
CA ILE A 261 -7.52 -11.20 10.06
C ILE A 261 -7.25 -9.75 10.48
N ALA A 262 -6.22 -9.47 11.27
CA ALA A 262 -5.81 -8.09 11.60
C ALA A 262 -5.40 -7.29 10.34
N ALA A 263 -4.63 -7.92 9.45
CA ALA A 263 -4.25 -7.31 8.17
C ALA A 263 -5.49 -7.06 7.29
N MET A 264 -6.38 -8.03 7.19
CA MET A 264 -7.62 -7.91 6.42
C MET A 264 -8.55 -6.86 7.03
N HIS A 265 -8.66 -6.79 8.34
CA HIS A 265 -9.44 -5.78 9.06
C HIS A 265 -8.94 -4.35 8.74
N ARG A 266 -7.62 -4.12 8.82
CA ARG A 266 -7.03 -2.82 8.50
C ARG A 266 -7.35 -2.41 7.05
N ASN A 267 -7.16 -3.32 6.09
CA ASN A 267 -7.47 -3.08 4.68
C ASN A 267 -8.96 -2.83 4.44
N ALA A 268 -9.83 -3.61 5.10
CA ALA A 268 -11.27 -3.48 4.96
C ALA A 268 -11.79 -2.16 5.57
N ARG A 269 -11.29 -1.75 6.74
CA ARG A 269 -11.66 -0.46 7.36
C ARG A 269 -11.36 0.74 6.47
N GLU A 270 -10.23 0.72 5.77
CA GLU A 270 -9.87 1.78 4.83
C GLU A 270 -10.82 1.82 3.63
N ARG A 271 -11.23 0.65 3.11
CA ARG A 271 -12.06 0.54 1.91
C ARG A 271 -13.56 0.64 2.17
N ALA A 272 -14.03 0.19 3.33
CA ALA A 272 -15.45 0.09 3.63
C ALA A 272 -16.25 1.38 3.40
N PRO A 273 -15.78 2.60 3.76
CA PRO A 273 -16.49 3.84 3.46
C PRO A 273 -16.68 4.08 1.95
N HIS A 274 -15.72 3.67 1.13
CA HIS A 274 -15.81 3.81 -0.33
C HIS A 274 -16.81 2.80 -0.91
N VAL A 275 -16.83 1.56 -0.40
CA VAL A 275 -17.79 0.52 -0.81
C VAL A 275 -19.20 0.93 -0.42
N VAL A 276 -19.43 1.34 0.83
CA VAL A 276 -20.74 1.82 1.30
C VAL A 276 -21.26 2.98 0.47
N ARG A 277 -20.42 3.96 0.17
CA ARG A 277 -20.78 5.11 -0.67
C ARG A 277 -21.15 4.69 -2.09
N ALA A 278 -20.40 3.76 -2.68
CA ALA A 278 -20.62 3.29 -4.05
C ALA A 278 -21.87 2.43 -4.19
N VAL A 279 -22.13 1.57 -3.22
CA VAL A 279 -23.28 0.65 -3.18
C VAL A 279 -24.55 1.35 -2.73
N GLY A 280 -24.44 2.23 -1.72
CA GLY A 280 -25.57 2.86 -1.04
C GLY A 280 -26.33 1.89 -0.14
N THR A 281 -27.01 2.45 0.86
CA THR A 281 -27.81 1.72 1.84
C THR A 281 -29.32 1.89 1.64
N ALA A 282 -29.75 2.72 0.70
CA ALA A 282 -31.16 2.98 0.44
C ALA A 282 -31.91 1.69 0.03
N GLY A 283 -33.00 1.40 0.74
CA GLY A 283 -33.80 0.18 0.53
C GLY A 283 -33.14 -1.12 0.98
N VAL A 284 -32.08 -1.07 1.80
CA VAL A 284 -31.41 -2.24 2.37
C VAL A 284 -31.80 -2.34 3.85
N GLY A 285 -32.70 -3.23 4.18
CA GLY A 285 -33.03 -3.59 5.56
C GLY A 285 -32.19 -4.76 6.08
N ARG A 286 -31.88 -5.74 5.21
CA ARG A 286 -31.08 -6.92 5.56
C ARG A 286 -29.94 -7.17 4.59
N MET A 287 -28.74 -7.34 5.12
CA MET A 287 -27.54 -7.64 4.37
C MET A 287 -26.91 -8.96 4.81
N LEU A 288 -26.39 -9.75 3.87
CA LEU A 288 -25.49 -10.87 4.13
C LEU A 288 -24.07 -10.53 3.67
N ASP A 289 -23.10 -10.77 4.55
CA ASP A 289 -21.65 -10.62 4.27
C ASP A 289 -21.03 -12.01 4.25
N VAL A 290 -20.77 -12.53 3.05
CA VAL A 290 -20.31 -13.91 2.82
C VAL A 290 -18.81 -13.97 2.96
N GLY A 291 -18.31 -14.68 3.98
CA GLY A 291 -16.88 -14.68 4.31
C GLY A 291 -16.45 -13.32 4.86
N GLY A 292 -17.30 -12.69 5.70
CA GLY A 292 -17.12 -11.30 6.12
C GLY A 292 -15.95 -11.03 7.09
N GLY A 293 -15.17 -12.05 7.44
CA GLY A 293 -13.92 -11.93 8.18
C GLY A 293 -14.10 -11.24 9.52
N SER A 294 -13.51 -10.10 9.68
CA SER A 294 -13.59 -9.26 10.90
C SER A 294 -14.88 -8.45 11.02
N ALA A 295 -15.86 -8.62 10.13
CA ALA A 295 -17.09 -7.84 10.02
C ALA A 295 -16.91 -6.35 9.67
N ALA A 296 -15.77 -5.93 9.15
CA ALA A 296 -15.48 -4.51 8.91
C ALA A 296 -16.47 -3.86 7.93
N TYR A 297 -16.88 -4.55 6.86
CA TYR A 297 -17.90 -4.06 5.93
C TYR A 297 -19.28 -4.06 6.56
N SER A 298 -19.68 -5.14 7.23
CA SER A 298 -20.95 -5.23 7.94
C SER A 298 -21.13 -4.12 8.97
N ILE A 299 -20.08 -3.80 9.73
CA ILE A 299 -20.06 -2.67 10.67
C ILE A 299 -20.27 -1.36 9.92
N ALA A 300 -19.56 -1.12 8.82
CA ALA A 300 -19.68 0.12 8.06
C ALA A 300 -21.05 0.29 7.41
N PHE A 301 -21.66 -0.78 6.89
CA PHE A 301 -23.02 -0.75 6.34
C PHE A 301 -24.06 -0.50 7.44
N ALA A 302 -23.95 -1.17 8.59
CA ALA A 302 -24.86 -0.97 9.71
C ALA A 302 -24.77 0.45 10.31
N GLN A 303 -23.57 1.05 10.30
CA GLN A 303 -23.39 2.46 10.73
C GLN A 303 -23.97 3.48 9.75
N ALA A 304 -23.98 3.15 8.47
CA ALA A 304 -24.43 4.06 7.40
C ALA A 304 -25.92 3.91 7.07
N GLY A 305 -26.53 2.77 7.35
CA GLY A 305 -27.92 2.47 7.06
C GLY A 305 -28.82 2.76 8.27
N ASP A 306 -30.04 3.24 8.01
CA ASP A 306 -31.05 3.45 9.05
C ASP A 306 -31.70 2.11 9.41
N GLY A 307 -31.26 1.53 10.53
CA GLY A 307 -31.74 0.21 11.02
C GLY A 307 -31.32 -0.99 10.17
N LEU A 308 -30.29 -0.85 9.30
CA LEU A 308 -29.77 -1.95 8.50
C LEU A 308 -29.18 -3.04 9.40
N CYS A 309 -29.70 -4.26 9.27
CA CYS A 309 -29.19 -5.45 9.93
C CYS A 309 -28.27 -6.23 9.00
N ALA A 310 -27.06 -6.52 9.45
CA ALA A 310 -26.08 -7.32 8.72
C ALA A 310 -25.92 -8.69 9.37
N GLU A 311 -25.84 -9.73 8.56
CA GLU A 311 -25.47 -11.09 8.98
C GLU A 311 -24.11 -11.43 8.37
N VAL A 312 -23.15 -11.81 9.19
CA VAL A 312 -21.81 -12.24 8.77
C VAL A 312 -21.74 -13.76 8.80
N LEU A 313 -21.50 -14.36 7.65
CA LEU A 313 -21.24 -15.81 7.53
C LEU A 313 -19.72 -16.02 7.43
N ASP A 314 -19.14 -16.72 8.40
CA ASP A 314 -17.73 -17.13 8.35
C ASP A 314 -17.47 -18.33 9.26
N ARG A 315 -16.25 -18.84 9.25
CA ARG A 315 -15.85 -19.98 10.11
C ARG A 315 -15.84 -19.58 11.59
N PRO A 316 -16.11 -20.52 12.52
CA PRO A 316 -16.22 -20.22 13.95
C PRO A 316 -15.01 -19.48 14.54
N GLU A 317 -13.79 -19.87 14.15
CA GLU A 317 -12.55 -19.26 14.63
C GLU A 317 -12.38 -17.81 14.18
N VAL A 318 -12.89 -17.46 12.99
CA VAL A 318 -12.89 -16.10 12.44
C VAL A 318 -13.94 -15.24 13.15
N LEU A 319 -15.11 -15.82 13.40
CA LEU A 319 -16.21 -15.12 14.07
C LEU A 319 -15.88 -14.74 15.53
N ALA A 320 -14.99 -15.46 16.19
CA ALA A 320 -14.50 -15.08 17.52
C ALA A 320 -13.76 -13.72 17.48
N ILE A 321 -13.05 -13.45 16.38
CA ILE A 321 -12.38 -12.16 16.15
C ILE A 321 -13.41 -11.09 15.73
N ALA A 322 -14.34 -11.42 14.82
CA ALA A 322 -15.40 -10.52 14.39
C ALA A 322 -16.23 -10.01 15.56
N ARG A 323 -16.56 -10.87 16.52
CA ARG A 323 -17.32 -10.52 17.72
C ARG A 323 -16.68 -9.35 18.47
N ARG A 324 -15.38 -9.40 18.70
CA ARG A 324 -14.64 -8.32 19.40
C ARG A 324 -14.79 -6.96 18.67
N HIS A 325 -14.74 -6.97 17.34
CA HIS A 325 -14.90 -5.74 16.54
C HIS A 325 -16.34 -5.22 16.54
N VAL A 326 -17.34 -6.11 16.46
CA VAL A 326 -18.76 -5.75 16.51
C VAL A 326 -19.13 -5.17 17.87
N GLU A 327 -18.68 -5.79 18.97
CA GLU A 327 -18.87 -5.30 20.33
C GLU A 327 -18.18 -3.95 20.56
N ALA A 328 -16.93 -3.80 20.12
CA ALA A 328 -16.19 -2.53 20.20
C ALA A 328 -16.86 -1.40 19.41
N ALA A 329 -17.57 -1.73 18.32
CA ALA A 329 -18.36 -0.77 17.54
C ALA A 329 -19.75 -0.47 18.15
N GLY A 330 -20.17 -1.18 19.20
CA GLY A 330 -21.51 -1.04 19.82
C GLY A 330 -22.66 -1.54 18.95
N LEU A 331 -22.41 -2.46 18.01
CA LEU A 331 -23.34 -2.90 16.98
C LEU A 331 -23.86 -4.35 17.17
N ALA A 332 -23.72 -4.94 18.35
CA ALA A 332 -24.16 -6.30 18.62
C ALA A 332 -25.67 -6.54 18.37
N GLY A 333 -26.48 -5.49 18.37
CA GLY A 333 -27.92 -5.56 18.04
C GLY A 333 -28.24 -5.49 16.54
N LEU A 334 -27.28 -5.08 15.70
CA LEU A 334 -27.47 -4.90 14.25
C LEU A 334 -26.61 -5.85 13.42
N VAL A 335 -25.49 -6.34 13.95
CA VAL A 335 -24.59 -7.26 13.25
C VAL A 335 -24.63 -8.62 13.94
N THR A 336 -25.20 -9.60 13.27
CA THR A 336 -25.26 -11.00 13.73
C THR A 336 -24.14 -11.82 13.10
N LEU A 337 -23.66 -12.84 13.84
CA LEU A 337 -22.56 -13.69 13.40
C LEU A 337 -23.07 -15.13 13.28
N ARG A 338 -22.98 -15.70 12.08
CA ARG A 338 -23.40 -17.06 11.77
C ARG A 338 -22.20 -17.90 11.35
N ALA A 339 -21.94 -19.00 12.06
CA ALA A 339 -20.90 -19.94 11.71
C ALA A 339 -21.33 -20.80 10.50
N GLY A 340 -20.41 -20.98 9.55
CA GLY A 340 -20.63 -21.83 8.38
C GLY A 340 -19.48 -21.79 7.39
N ASP A 341 -19.52 -22.72 6.44
CA ASP A 341 -18.60 -22.76 5.30
C ASP A 341 -19.33 -22.25 4.04
N LEU A 342 -18.88 -21.11 3.54
CA LEU A 342 -19.44 -20.48 2.34
C LEU A 342 -19.45 -21.39 1.09
N ARG A 343 -18.66 -22.47 1.09
CA ARG A 343 -18.58 -23.40 -0.05
C ARG A 343 -19.75 -24.39 -0.08
N VAL A 344 -20.29 -24.77 1.07
CA VAL A 344 -21.24 -25.88 1.18
C VAL A 344 -22.53 -25.54 1.92
N ASP A 345 -22.48 -24.60 2.89
CA ASP A 345 -23.63 -24.31 3.73
C ASP A 345 -24.66 -23.41 3.02
N ASP A 346 -25.92 -23.51 3.43
CA ASP A 346 -26.98 -22.63 2.97
C ASP A 346 -26.70 -21.16 3.36
N LEU A 347 -26.81 -20.27 2.41
CA LEU A 347 -26.63 -18.84 2.63
C LEU A 347 -27.86 -18.17 3.29
N GLY A 348 -28.97 -18.90 3.45
CA GLY A 348 -30.22 -18.34 3.95
C GLY A 348 -31.01 -17.61 2.88
N SER A 349 -31.97 -16.78 3.30
CA SER A 349 -32.84 -16.06 2.37
C SER A 349 -33.37 -14.74 2.94
N GLY A 350 -33.95 -13.92 2.08
CA GLY A 350 -34.61 -12.68 2.51
C GLY A 350 -33.65 -11.49 2.68
N PHE A 351 -32.53 -11.49 1.98
CA PHE A 351 -31.57 -10.39 1.99
C PHE A 351 -31.83 -9.41 0.82
N ASP A 352 -31.73 -8.13 1.09
CA ASP A 352 -31.78 -7.06 0.10
C ASP A 352 -30.42 -6.86 -0.58
N LEU A 353 -29.33 -7.17 0.15
CA LEU A 353 -27.96 -7.05 -0.29
C LEU A 353 -27.14 -8.28 0.13
N VAL A 354 -26.39 -8.86 -0.78
CA VAL A 354 -25.36 -9.85 -0.51
C VAL A 354 -24.01 -9.27 -0.92
N LEU A 355 -23.09 -9.19 0.03
CA LEU A 355 -21.69 -8.80 -0.21
C LEU A 355 -20.79 -10.03 -0.21
N VAL A 356 -19.95 -10.15 -1.24
CA VAL A 356 -18.90 -11.16 -1.37
C VAL A 356 -17.57 -10.40 -1.53
N SER A 357 -16.86 -10.22 -0.43
CA SER A 357 -15.66 -9.37 -0.41
C SER A 357 -14.40 -10.18 -0.22
N ALA A 358 -13.47 -10.10 -1.19
CA ALA A 358 -12.17 -10.77 -1.16
C ALA A 358 -12.27 -12.31 -1.00
N ILE A 359 -13.26 -12.91 -1.65
CA ILE A 359 -13.56 -14.34 -1.63
C ILE A 359 -13.35 -14.98 -3.00
N CYS A 360 -13.90 -14.38 -4.05
CA CYS A 360 -13.94 -14.99 -5.39
C CYS A 360 -12.54 -15.32 -5.92
N HIS A 361 -11.55 -14.55 -5.58
CA HIS A 361 -10.16 -14.81 -5.98
C HIS A 361 -9.55 -16.09 -5.36
N MET A 362 -10.15 -16.64 -4.31
CA MET A 362 -9.69 -17.90 -3.70
C MET A 362 -10.29 -19.13 -4.34
N LEU A 363 -11.33 -18.96 -5.15
CA LEU A 363 -12.16 -19.99 -5.74
C LEU A 363 -11.86 -20.14 -7.23
N GLY A 364 -12.08 -21.34 -7.76
CA GLY A 364 -12.06 -21.58 -9.21
C GLY A 364 -13.32 -21.04 -9.92
N PRO A 365 -13.32 -21.01 -11.25
CA PRO A 365 -14.46 -20.50 -12.04
C PRO A 365 -15.79 -21.18 -11.73
N GLU A 366 -15.81 -22.51 -11.60
CA GLU A 366 -17.01 -23.28 -11.30
C GLU A 366 -17.54 -23.02 -9.87
N GLU A 367 -16.63 -22.94 -8.90
CA GLU A 367 -16.95 -22.62 -7.50
C GLU A 367 -17.53 -21.19 -7.40
N ASN A 368 -16.98 -20.23 -8.15
CA ASN A 368 -17.48 -18.87 -8.21
C ASN A 368 -18.90 -18.80 -8.79
N LEU A 369 -19.15 -19.51 -9.87
CA LEU A 369 -20.49 -19.58 -10.46
C LEU A 369 -21.51 -20.22 -9.51
N ASP A 370 -21.12 -21.29 -8.80
CA ASP A 370 -21.99 -21.91 -7.79
C ASP A 370 -22.28 -20.96 -6.62
N LEU A 371 -21.26 -20.30 -6.09
CA LEU A 371 -21.43 -19.31 -5.03
C LEU A 371 -22.39 -18.20 -5.44
N LEU A 372 -22.25 -17.65 -6.66
CA LEU A 372 -23.11 -16.59 -7.15
C LEU A 372 -24.56 -17.06 -7.36
N ARG A 373 -24.79 -18.32 -7.78
CA ARG A 373 -26.14 -18.91 -7.84
C ARG A 373 -26.77 -18.98 -6.44
N ARG A 374 -26.03 -19.39 -5.43
CA ARG A 374 -26.51 -19.43 -4.03
C ARG A 374 -26.73 -18.02 -3.49
N CYS A 375 -25.89 -17.05 -3.80
CA CYS A 375 -26.13 -15.64 -3.49
C CYS A 375 -27.44 -15.13 -4.10
N ARG A 376 -27.75 -15.52 -5.35
CA ARG A 376 -29.02 -15.16 -5.97
C ARG A 376 -30.23 -15.77 -5.26
N GLN A 377 -30.11 -17.00 -4.79
CA GLN A 377 -31.20 -17.66 -4.02
C GLN A 377 -31.45 -16.95 -2.67
N ALA A 378 -30.37 -16.48 -2.02
CA ALA A 378 -30.44 -15.77 -0.74
C ALA A 378 -31.10 -14.38 -0.84
N LEU A 379 -31.02 -13.72 -1.98
CA LEU A 379 -31.58 -12.38 -2.19
C LEU A 379 -33.11 -12.41 -2.38
N VAL A 380 -33.79 -11.35 -1.97
CA VAL A 380 -35.17 -11.06 -2.37
C VAL A 380 -35.24 -10.67 -3.87
N PRO A 381 -36.40 -10.79 -4.53
CA PRO A 381 -36.59 -10.19 -5.85
C PRO A 381 -36.22 -8.69 -5.85
N GLY A 382 -35.44 -8.24 -6.84
CA GLY A 382 -34.89 -6.87 -6.89
C GLY A 382 -33.67 -6.63 -6.00
N GLY A 383 -33.29 -7.57 -5.14
CA GLY A 383 -32.09 -7.48 -4.31
C GLY A 383 -30.79 -7.48 -5.11
N ARG A 384 -29.70 -7.05 -4.49
CA ARG A 384 -28.40 -6.81 -5.15
C ARG A 384 -27.31 -7.72 -4.61
N VAL A 385 -26.46 -8.25 -5.51
CA VAL A 385 -25.17 -8.83 -5.16
C VAL A 385 -24.07 -7.82 -5.44
N VAL A 386 -23.09 -7.77 -4.55
CA VAL A 386 -21.86 -6.97 -4.71
C VAL A 386 -20.66 -7.87 -4.49
N VAL A 387 -19.85 -8.04 -5.53
CA VAL A 387 -18.55 -8.70 -5.44
C VAL A 387 -17.48 -7.63 -5.36
N GLN A 388 -16.72 -7.56 -4.27
CA GLN A 388 -15.56 -6.68 -4.13
C GLN A 388 -14.30 -7.52 -4.26
N ASP A 389 -13.47 -7.22 -5.25
CA ASP A 389 -12.23 -7.97 -5.49
C ASP A 389 -11.18 -7.18 -6.28
N PHE A 390 -10.02 -7.80 -6.52
CA PHE A 390 -8.96 -7.33 -7.41
C PHE A 390 -9.32 -7.66 -8.86
N ILE A 391 -10.10 -6.79 -9.50
CA ILE A 391 -10.67 -7.03 -10.82
C ILE A 391 -9.66 -6.64 -11.90
N LEU A 392 -9.39 -7.57 -12.83
CA LEU A 392 -8.53 -7.34 -13.99
C LEU A 392 -9.31 -6.71 -15.16
N GLU A 393 -8.61 -5.98 -16.00
CA GLU A 393 -9.09 -5.61 -17.31
C GLU A 393 -9.19 -6.83 -18.25
N ALA A 394 -9.80 -6.66 -19.41
CA ALA A 394 -10.09 -7.79 -20.32
C ALA A 394 -8.82 -8.53 -20.78
N ASP A 395 -7.70 -7.83 -20.96
CA ASP A 395 -6.40 -8.40 -21.36
C ASP A 395 -5.62 -9.04 -20.21
N LYS A 396 -6.11 -8.92 -18.98
CA LYS A 396 -5.52 -9.43 -17.73
C LYS A 396 -4.13 -8.88 -17.37
N ALA A 397 -3.64 -7.86 -18.07
CA ALA A 397 -2.35 -7.24 -17.80
C ALA A 397 -2.45 -6.02 -16.86
N ALA A 398 -3.64 -5.47 -16.69
CA ALA A 398 -3.92 -4.32 -15.84
C ALA A 398 -5.15 -4.57 -14.94
N PRO A 399 -5.24 -3.85 -13.82
CA PRO A 399 -4.18 -3.04 -13.22
C PRO A 399 -3.04 -3.91 -12.63
N ARG A 400 -1.83 -3.36 -12.58
CA ARG A 400 -0.62 -4.08 -12.13
C ARG A 400 -0.81 -4.85 -10.82
N MET A 401 -1.47 -4.24 -9.84
CA MET A 401 -1.68 -4.87 -8.53
C MET A 401 -2.56 -6.12 -8.62
N ALA A 402 -3.61 -6.10 -9.43
CA ALA A 402 -4.49 -7.25 -9.62
C ALA A 402 -3.76 -8.39 -10.37
N ALA A 403 -2.91 -8.07 -11.36
CA ALA A 403 -2.10 -9.05 -12.05
C ALA A 403 -1.08 -9.72 -11.12
N LEU A 404 -0.38 -8.95 -10.27
CA LEU A 404 0.52 -9.50 -9.26
C LEU A 404 -0.23 -10.30 -8.18
N PHE A 405 -1.44 -9.86 -7.80
CA PHE A 405 -2.27 -10.58 -6.86
C PHE A 405 -2.76 -11.92 -7.40
N SER A 406 -2.94 -12.04 -8.71
CA SER A 406 -3.22 -13.33 -9.35
C SER A 406 -2.10 -14.36 -9.11
N LEU A 407 -0.82 -13.94 -9.15
CA LEU A 407 0.31 -14.80 -8.77
C LEU A 407 0.30 -15.15 -7.27
N ASN A 408 -0.15 -14.22 -6.42
CA ASN A 408 -0.32 -14.51 -5.00
C ASN A 408 -1.36 -15.62 -4.76
N MET A 409 -2.42 -15.65 -5.58
CA MET A 409 -3.41 -16.74 -5.55
C MET A 409 -2.80 -18.06 -6.05
N LEU A 410 -2.05 -18.03 -7.14
CA LEU A 410 -1.37 -19.21 -7.66
C LEU A 410 -0.45 -19.89 -6.62
N VAL A 411 0.33 -19.10 -5.85
CA VAL A 411 1.23 -19.67 -4.84
C VAL A 411 0.53 -20.05 -3.52
N GLY A 412 -0.73 -19.64 -3.34
CA GLY A 412 -1.47 -19.78 -2.07
C GLY A 412 -2.72 -20.63 -2.12
N THR A 413 -3.24 -20.94 -3.31
CA THR A 413 -4.52 -21.62 -3.51
C THR A 413 -4.39 -22.71 -4.56
N GLU A 414 -5.38 -23.59 -4.63
CA GLU A 414 -5.43 -24.67 -5.62
C GLU A 414 -5.89 -24.15 -7.00
N HIS A 415 -6.92 -23.31 -7.04
CA HIS A 415 -7.57 -22.85 -8.26
C HIS A 415 -7.80 -21.33 -8.33
N GLY A 416 -7.43 -20.61 -7.28
CA GLY A 416 -7.70 -19.17 -7.20
C GLY A 416 -6.86 -18.34 -8.17
N ALA A 417 -7.43 -17.20 -8.57
CA ALA A 417 -6.81 -16.20 -9.44
C ALA A 417 -7.49 -14.83 -9.24
N SER A 418 -6.88 -13.76 -9.77
CA SER A 418 -7.65 -12.55 -10.07
C SER A 418 -8.38 -12.75 -11.38
N TYR A 419 -9.63 -12.32 -11.42
CA TYR A 419 -10.49 -12.48 -12.58
C TYR A 419 -10.81 -11.14 -13.23
N SER A 420 -11.08 -11.17 -14.53
CA SER A 420 -11.41 -9.97 -15.28
C SER A 420 -12.89 -9.56 -15.10
N GLU A 421 -13.17 -8.30 -15.42
CA GLU A 421 -14.53 -7.79 -15.49
C GLU A 421 -15.45 -8.69 -16.34
N ASN A 422 -14.94 -9.16 -17.48
CA ASN A 422 -15.70 -10.03 -18.39
C ASN A 422 -16.04 -11.40 -17.76
N GLU A 423 -15.11 -11.99 -17.01
CA GLU A 423 -15.35 -13.26 -16.32
C GLU A 423 -16.41 -13.10 -15.25
N TYR A 424 -16.31 -12.07 -14.40
CA TYR A 424 -17.34 -11.77 -13.40
C TYR A 424 -18.71 -11.50 -14.05
N ALA A 425 -18.76 -10.69 -15.10
CA ALA A 425 -19.99 -10.39 -15.81
C ALA A 425 -20.63 -11.66 -16.39
N GLY A 426 -19.80 -12.54 -16.97
CA GLY A 426 -20.25 -13.84 -17.48
C GLY A 426 -20.84 -14.73 -16.39
N TRP A 427 -20.19 -14.85 -15.23
CA TRP A 427 -20.71 -15.65 -14.11
C TRP A 427 -21.98 -15.07 -13.50
N LEU A 428 -22.04 -13.76 -13.32
CA LEU A 428 -23.24 -13.08 -12.82
C LEU A 428 -24.44 -13.30 -13.76
N ALA A 429 -24.25 -13.15 -15.06
CA ALA A 429 -25.28 -13.43 -16.05
C ALA A 429 -25.69 -14.93 -16.04
N ALA A 430 -24.73 -15.86 -16.01
CA ALA A 430 -24.99 -17.31 -15.94
C ALA A 430 -25.65 -17.74 -14.62
N ALA A 431 -25.44 -16.98 -13.54
CA ALA A 431 -26.17 -17.16 -12.28
C ALA A 431 -27.57 -16.55 -12.30
N GLY A 432 -27.98 -15.83 -13.37
CA GLY A 432 -29.31 -15.25 -13.57
C GLY A 432 -29.47 -13.85 -12.96
N PHE A 433 -28.39 -13.12 -12.77
CA PHE A 433 -28.41 -11.71 -12.41
C PHE A 433 -28.56 -10.82 -13.65
N GLN A 434 -29.05 -9.60 -13.45
CA GLN A 434 -29.24 -8.56 -14.45
C GLN A 434 -28.52 -7.26 -14.00
N ASP A 435 -28.46 -6.27 -14.89
CA ASP A 435 -27.90 -4.95 -14.63
C ASP A 435 -26.47 -5.01 -14.08
N VAL A 436 -25.63 -5.86 -14.67
CA VAL A 436 -24.24 -6.03 -14.22
C VAL A 436 -23.45 -4.77 -14.52
N THR A 437 -22.84 -4.19 -13.50
CA THR A 437 -22.01 -2.99 -13.62
C THR A 437 -20.70 -3.15 -12.86
N HIS A 438 -19.61 -2.63 -13.44
CA HIS A 438 -18.31 -2.51 -12.77
C HIS A 438 -18.15 -1.11 -12.21
N VAL A 439 -17.90 -1.02 -10.90
CA VAL A 439 -17.64 0.24 -10.20
C VAL A 439 -16.18 0.27 -9.76
N ARG A 440 -15.40 1.19 -10.32
CA ARG A 440 -14.01 1.40 -9.93
C ARG A 440 -13.97 2.14 -8.57
N LEU A 441 -13.14 1.63 -7.65
CA LEU A 441 -12.89 2.26 -6.36
C LEU A 441 -11.51 2.91 -6.34
N PRO A 442 -11.25 3.87 -5.42
CA PRO A 442 -9.89 4.26 -5.08
C PRO A 442 -9.07 3.05 -4.62
N GLY A 443 -7.85 2.90 -5.12
CA GLY A 443 -6.97 1.78 -4.78
C GLY A 443 -7.08 0.58 -5.74
N PRO A 444 -6.62 -0.62 -5.32
CA PRO A 444 -6.40 -1.74 -6.23
C PRO A 444 -7.62 -2.63 -6.47
N SER A 445 -8.76 -2.38 -5.81
CA SER A 445 -9.96 -3.22 -5.92
C SER A 445 -11.12 -2.48 -6.59
N GLY A 446 -12.06 -3.23 -7.15
CA GLY A 446 -13.30 -2.75 -7.74
C GLY A 446 -14.52 -3.52 -7.23
N LEU A 447 -15.70 -3.13 -7.70
CA LEU A 447 -16.95 -3.82 -7.39
C LEU A 447 -17.61 -4.29 -8.69
N MET A 448 -18.10 -5.53 -8.68
CA MET A 448 -19.12 -5.99 -9.62
C MET A 448 -20.45 -5.96 -8.89
N VAL A 449 -21.39 -5.19 -9.40
CA VAL A 449 -22.73 -5.04 -8.84
C VAL A 449 -23.74 -5.58 -9.81
N ALA A 450 -24.68 -6.39 -9.34
CA ALA A 450 -25.74 -6.94 -10.18
C ALA A 450 -27.04 -7.12 -9.39
N ARG A 451 -28.18 -7.21 -10.08
CA ARG A 451 -29.50 -7.34 -9.46
C ARG A 451 -30.12 -8.71 -9.72
N ARG A 452 -30.82 -9.24 -8.72
CA ARG A 452 -31.77 -10.34 -8.92
C ARG A 452 -33.01 -9.76 -9.62
N ALA A 453 -33.45 -10.38 -10.72
CA ALA A 453 -34.72 -10.02 -11.35
C ALA A 453 -35.88 -10.06 -10.34
N GLY A 454 -36.86 -9.18 -10.52
CA GLY A 454 -38.07 -9.09 -9.71
C GLY A 454 -39.02 -10.28 -9.90
#